data_13f2894b25f5b37e5621cead3df2b06d
#
_entry.id   13f2894b25f5b37e5621cead3df2b06d
#
_cell.length_a   1.000
_cell.length_b   1.000
_cell.length_c   1.000
_cell.angle_alpha   90.00
_cell.angle_beta   90.00
_cell.angle_gamma   90.00
#
_symmetry.space_group_name_H-M   'P 1'
#
loop_
_entity.id
_entity.type
_entity.pdbx_description
1 polymer ?
#
loop_
_entity_poly.entity_id
_entity_poly.type
_entity_poly.pdbx_seq_one_letter_code
_entity_poly.pdbx_strand_id
1 'polypeptide(L)'
;MKKYVLGLLIIALTYACNTKQETAQQIIDKAIAKAGGERYKNAEISFDFRKGTYKSERRGGDFKLERIMPDSTGTQYRDVVDNNGFTRFYKDTVVKLSDSMETVYANSVNSVHYFVQLPFGLNDDAVNKKLIGKDTINNKEYYEIKITFDVEGGGEDHEDVYMYWVNTQNYHVDYLAYSFEVNEGGLRFRKAYNPRTIEGIRFVDYENYKTDDLSTPLSELDDLYEARQLELLSKIENKNIEVKLLE
;
A
#
# COMPACT_ATOMS: atom_id res chain seq x y z
N MET A 1 -1.38 73.30 -34.61
CA MET A 1 -1.66 71.86 -34.90
C MET A 1 -1.06 71.01 -33.76
N LYS A 2 -1.87 70.56 -32.77
CA LYS A 2 -1.45 69.76 -31.65
C LYS A 2 -1.73 68.31 -31.98
N LYS A 3 -0.67 67.45 -32.06
CA LYS A 3 -0.80 66.04 -32.26
C LYS A 3 -1.00 65.38 -30.88
N TYR A 4 -2.14 64.73 -30.63
CA TYR A 4 -2.40 63.94 -29.48
C TYR A 4 -1.90 62.50 -29.77
N VAL A 5 -0.88 62.05 -29.05
CA VAL A 5 -0.43 60.63 -29.04
C VAL A 5 -1.23 59.88 -27.96
N LEU A 6 -2.16 59.05 -28.40
CA LEU A 6 -2.96 58.19 -27.53
C LEU A 6 -2.15 56.95 -27.20
N GLY A 7 -1.56 56.91 -26.02
CA GLY A 7 -0.84 55.72 -25.52
C GLY A 7 -1.83 54.64 -25.08
N LEU A 8 -1.88 53.54 -25.83
CA LEU A 8 -2.69 52.37 -25.48
C LEU A 8 -1.94 51.56 -24.39
N LEU A 9 -2.40 51.64 -23.14
CA LEU A 9 -1.88 50.88 -22.02
C LEU A 9 -2.49 49.47 -22.07
N ILE A 10 -1.76 48.48 -22.60
CA ILE A 10 -2.17 47.06 -22.57
C ILE A 10 -1.90 46.51 -21.16
N ILE A 11 -2.94 46.40 -20.34
CA ILE A 11 -2.89 45.71 -19.05
C ILE A 11 -2.96 44.21 -19.35
N ALA A 12 -1.80 43.53 -19.34
CA ALA A 12 -1.72 42.10 -19.38
C ALA A 12 -2.19 41.56 -18.01
N LEU A 13 -3.44 41.14 -17.93
CA LEU A 13 -3.97 40.37 -16.80
C LEU A 13 -3.32 39.00 -16.83
N THR A 14 -2.22 38.85 -16.10
CA THR A 14 -1.67 37.50 -15.78
C THR A 14 -2.65 36.83 -14.83
N TYR A 15 -3.53 35.97 -15.36
CA TYR A 15 -4.23 34.98 -14.57
C TYR A 15 -3.18 34.00 -14.01
N ALA A 16 -2.66 34.32 -12.84
CA ALA A 16 -1.95 33.30 -12.04
C ALA A 16 -2.99 32.25 -11.63
N CYS A 17 -3.06 31.16 -12.40
CA CYS A 17 -3.83 30.00 -12.04
C CYS A 17 -3.16 29.44 -10.79
N ASN A 18 -3.63 29.85 -9.61
CA ASN A 18 -3.18 29.35 -8.33
C ASN A 18 -3.84 27.96 -8.17
N THR A 19 -3.30 26.94 -8.87
CA THR A 19 -3.71 25.57 -8.68
C THR A 19 -3.34 25.19 -7.25
N LYS A 20 -4.35 25.17 -6.38
CA LYS A 20 -4.17 24.79 -4.99
C LYS A 20 -3.51 23.40 -4.99
N GLN A 21 -2.31 23.33 -4.41
CA GLN A 21 -1.59 22.07 -4.29
C GLN A 21 -2.47 21.05 -3.57
N GLU A 22 -2.55 19.82 -4.10
CA GLU A 22 -3.32 18.74 -3.48
C GLU A 22 -2.69 18.36 -2.15
N THR A 23 -3.54 18.05 -1.19
CA THR A 23 -3.11 17.53 0.12
C THR A 23 -2.80 16.02 0.03
N ALA A 24 -2.00 15.49 0.95
CA ALA A 24 -1.74 14.05 1.06
C ALA A 24 -3.05 13.24 1.10
N GLN A 25 -4.04 13.71 1.85
CA GLN A 25 -5.36 13.06 1.94
C GLN A 25 -6.04 13.00 0.58
N GLN A 26 -6.11 14.11 -0.17
CA GLN A 26 -6.73 14.15 -1.49
C GLN A 26 -6.04 13.22 -2.50
N ILE A 27 -4.71 13.11 -2.43
CA ILE A 27 -3.93 12.22 -3.29
C ILE A 27 -4.24 10.76 -2.96
N ILE A 28 -4.25 10.39 -1.69
CA ILE A 28 -4.58 9.03 -1.24
C ILE A 28 -6.03 8.67 -1.55
N ASP A 29 -6.99 9.57 -1.35
CA ASP A 29 -8.40 9.35 -1.72
C ASP A 29 -8.54 8.99 -3.21
N LYS A 30 -7.82 9.73 -4.07
CA LYS A 30 -7.81 9.44 -5.51
C LYS A 30 -7.11 8.11 -5.83
N ALA A 31 -6.01 7.79 -5.13
CA ALA A 31 -5.32 6.52 -5.30
C ALA A 31 -6.23 5.34 -4.94
N ILE A 32 -6.93 5.42 -3.81
CA ILE A 32 -7.91 4.40 -3.38
C ILE A 32 -9.03 4.29 -4.40
N ALA A 33 -9.61 5.41 -4.84
CA ALA A 33 -10.68 5.42 -5.84
C ALA A 33 -10.25 4.75 -7.17
N LYS A 34 -9.01 5.01 -7.62
CA LYS A 34 -8.45 4.42 -8.85
C LYS A 34 -8.13 2.94 -8.72
N ALA A 35 -7.84 2.48 -7.50
CA ALA A 35 -7.55 1.07 -7.24
C ALA A 35 -8.79 0.19 -7.06
N GLY A 36 -9.98 0.77 -6.87
CA GLY A 36 -11.23 0.01 -6.69
C GLY A 36 -12.25 0.69 -5.78
N GLY A 37 -11.78 1.58 -4.90
CA GLY A 37 -12.64 2.40 -4.04
C GLY A 37 -13.55 1.56 -3.14
N GLU A 38 -14.83 1.89 -3.14
CA GLU A 38 -15.86 1.26 -2.30
C GLU A 38 -16.05 -0.26 -2.54
N ARG A 39 -15.57 -0.79 -3.70
CA ARG A 39 -15.65 -2.23 -4.00
C ARG A 39 -14.95 -3.09 -2.97
N TYR A 40 -13.85 -2.59 -2.40
CA TYR A 40 -13.14 -3.30 -1.33
C TYR A 40 -13.98 -3.52 -0.07
N LYS A 41 -14.93 -2.63 0.22
CA LYS A 41 -15.75 -2.68 1.44
C LYS A 41 -16.80 -3.79 1.41
N ASN A 42 -17.17 -4.26 0.19
CA ASN A 42 -18.15 -5.31 0.00
C ASN A 42 -17.63 -6.29 -1.06
N ALA A 43 -16.60 -7.08 -0.70
CA ALA A 43 -16.01 -8.06 -1.59
C ALA A 43 -15.45 -9.27 -0.83
N GLU A 44 -15.50 -10.42 -1.50
CA GLU A 44 -14.63 -11.56 -1.22
C GLU A 44 -13.47 -11.52 -2.22
N ILE A 45 -12.24 -11.60 -1.73
CA ILE A 45 -11.02 -11.65 -2.54
C ILE A 45 -10.23 -12.87 -2.11
N SER A 46 -9.88 -13.73 -3.07
CA SER A 46 -8.97 -14.85 -2.82
C SER A 46 -7.78 -14.81 -3.76
N PHE A 47 -6.64 -15.30 -3.30
CA PHE A 47 -5.41 -15.36 -4.08
C PHE A 47 -4.43 -16.37 -3.48
N ASP A 48 -3.51 -16.85 -4.30
CA ASP A 48 -2.40 -17.67 -3.85
C ASP A 48 -1.13 -16.81 -3.76
N PHE A 49 -0.44 -16.93 -2.62
CA PHE A 49 0.87 -16.33 -2.41
C PHE A 49 1.83 -17.35 -1.79
N ARG A 50 2.95 -17.60 -2.47
CA ARG A 50 3.92 -18.65 -2.10
C ARG A 50 3.25 -20.02 -2.00
N LYS A 51 3.18 -20.59 -0.78
CA LYS A 51 2.59 -21.92 -0.51
C LYS A 51 1.17 -21.83 0.06
N GLY A 52 0.67 -20.63 0.31
CA GLY A 52 -0.59 -20.39 0.98
C GLY A 52 -1.66 -19.85 0.07
N THR A 53 -2.90 -20.17 0.39
CA THR A 53 -4.10 -19.52 -0.15
C THR A 53 -4.62 -18.53 0.88
N TYR A 54 -4.93 -17.32 0.43
CA TYR A 54 -5.42 -16.22 1.24
C TYR A 54 -6.82 -15.85 0.80
N LYS A 55 -7.68 -15.51 1.76
CA LYS A 55 -9.04 -15.03 1.49
C LYS A 55 -9.35 -13.84 2.38
N SER A 56 -9.98 -12.81 1.82
CA SER A 56 -10.56 -11.73 2.59
C SER A 56 -12.03 -11.61 2.26
N GLU A 57 -12.86 -11.40 3.26
CA GLU A 57 -14.27 -11.03 3.12
C GLU A 57 -14.49 -9.74 3.88
N ARG A 58 -15.15 -8.78 3.26
CA ARG A 58 -15.54 -7.51 3.88
C ARG A 58 -17.01 -7.25 3.59
N ARG A 59 -17.77 -6.86 4.64
CA ARG A 59 -19.17 -6.43 4.55
C ARG A 59 -19.36 -5.20 5.44
N GLY A 60 -19.31 -4.02 4.83
CA GLY A 60 -19.39 -2.78 5.62
C GLY A 60 -18.21 -2.67 6.58
N GLY A 61 -18.48 -2.70 7.89
CA GLY A 61 -17.47 -2.66 8.95
C GLY A 61 -16.92 -4.03 9.38
N ASP A 62 -17.57 -5.12 8.95
CA ASP A 62 -17.10 -6.46 9.28
C ASP A 62 -16.03 -6.92 8.30
N PHE A 63 -15.01 -7.56 8.82
CA PHE A 63 -13.96 -8.17 8.00
C PHE A 63 -13.56 -9.55 8.51
N LYS A 64 -13.07 -10.37 7.59
CA LYS A 64 -12.42 -11.66 7.88
C LYS A 64 -11.27 -11.85 6.90
N LEU A 65 -10.07 -12.03 7.44
CA LEU A 65 -8.85 -12.33 6.69
C LEU A 65 -8.44 -13.76 7.03
N GLU A 66 -8.21 -14.57 6.02
CA GLU A 66 -7.83 -15.97 6.19
C GLU A 66 -6.49 -16.25 5.49
N ARG A 67 -5.72 -17.14 6.10
CA ARG A 67 -4.55 -17.78 5.50
C ARG A 67 -4.65 -19.29 5.68
N ILE A 68 -4.59 -20.04 4.59
CA ILE A 68 -4.59 -21.49 4.57
C ILE A 68 -3.20 -21.93 4.12
N MET A 69 -2.48 -22.67 4.99
CA MET A 69 -1.10 -23.11 4.75
C MET A 69 -0.94 -24.60 5.05
N PRO A 70 -0.13 -25.34 4.27
CA PRO A 70 0.31 -26.67 4.67
C PRO A 70 1.39 -26.59 5.75
N ASP A 71 1.33 -27.48 6.74
CA ASP A 71 2.43 -27.74 7.67
C ASP A 71 3.53 -28.61 7.02
N SER A 72 4.54 -28.99 7.79
CA SER A 72 5.64 -29.85 7.31
C SER A 72 5.20 -31.24 6.88
N THR A 73 4.02 -31.70 7.30
CA THR A 73 3.44 -33.00 6.93
C THR A 73 2.49 -32.90 5.73
N GLY A 74 2.22 -31.68 5.23
CA GLY A 74 1.24 -31.39 4.20
C GLY A 74 -0.19 -31.24 4.73
N THR A 75 -0.40 -31.35 6.06
CA THR A 75 -1.72 -31.09 6.66
C THR A 75 -1.98 -29.59 6.72
N GLN A 76 -3.17 -29.17 6.29
CA GLN A 76 -3.51 -27.76 6.27
C GLN A 76 -3.92 -27.24 7.65
N TYR A 77 -3.44 -26.06 7.99
CA TYR A 77 -3.99 -25.23 9.03
C TYR A 77 -4.56 -23.93 8.43
N ARG A 78 -5.52 -23.36 9.14
CA ARG A 78 -6.20 -22.13 8.71
C ARG A 78 -6.14 -21.11 9.84
N ASP A 79 -5.57 -19.95 9.55
CA ASP A 79 -5.52 -18.80 10.42
C ASP A 79 -6.60 -17.82 9.98
N VAL A 80 -7.33 -17.25 10.92
CA VAL A 80 -8.40 -16.30 10.72
C VAL A 80 -8.13 -15.08 11.60
N VAL A 81 -8.20 -13.89 11.02
CA VAL A 81 -8.22 -12.61 11.72
C VAL A 81 -9.53 -11.93 11.37
N ASP A 82 -10.33 -11.59 12.36
CA ASP A 82 -11.60 -10.88 12.18
C ASP A 82 -11.82 -9.82 13.27
N ASN A 83 -12.99 -9.22 13.33
CA ASN A 83 -13.35 -8.21 14.35
C ASN A 83 -13.26 -8.73 15.79
N ASN A 84 -13.18 -10.04 16.03
CA ASN A 84 -13.05 -10.65 17.35
C ASN A 84 -11.61 -11.03 17.71
N GLY A 85 -10.68 -10.92 16.76
CA GLY A 85 -9.26 -11.24 16.94
C GLY A 85 -8.78 -12.41 16.08
N PHE A 86 -7.76 -13.11 16.58
CA PHE A 86 -7.11 -14.21 15.87
C PHE A 86 -7.63 -15.58 16.32
N THR A 87 -7.80 -16.50 15.35
CA THR A 87 -8.10 -17.93 15.65
C THR A 87 -7.36 -18.82 14.66
N ARG A 88 -6.66 -19.84 15.17
CA ARG A 88 -6.08 -20.93 14.34
C ARG A 88 -6.93 -22.18 14.39
N PHE A 89 -7.15 -22.77 13.23
CA PHE A 89 -7.79 -24.07 13.07
C PHE A 89 -6.80 -25.08 12.50
N TYR A 90 -6.84 -26.29 13.03
CA TYR A 90 -6.15 -27.46 12.50
C TYR A 90 -7.18 -28.58 12.32
N LYS A 91 -7.43 -29.02 11.09
CA LYS A 91 -8.52 -29.96 10.77
C LYS A 91 -9.86 -29.55 11.43
N ASP A 92 -10.25 -28.28 11.24
CA ASP A 92 -11.47 -27.69 11.80
C ASP A 92 -11.56 -27.62 13.33
N THR A 93 -10.50 -28.00 14.05
CA THR A 93 -10.42 -27.86 15.51
C THR A 93 -9.64 -26.59 15.86
N VAL A 94 -10.18 -25.80 16.78
CA VAL A 94 -9.48 -24.60 17.30
C VAL A 94 -8.22 -25.02 18.05
N VAL A 95 -7.10 -24.44 17.70
CA VAL A 95 -5.82 -24.63 18.39
C VAL A 95 -5.61 -23.46 19.34
N LYS A 96 -5.45 -23.77 20.63
CA LYS A 96 -5.10 -22.75 21.63
C LYS A 96 -3.63 -22.40 21.53
N LEU A 97 -3.33 -21.15 21.33
CA LEU A 97 -1.99 -20.58 21.28
C LEU A 97 -1.76 -19.68 22.50
N SER A 98 -0.53 -19.23 22.70
CA SER A 98 -0.24 -18.14 23.64
C SER A 98 -0.57 -16.80 22.96
N ASP A 99 -0.91 -15.78 23.74
CA ASP A 99 -1.25 -14.45 23.24
C ASP A 99 -0.15 -13.89 22.31
N SER A 100 1.14 -14.08 22.66
CA SER A 100 2.27 -13.66 21.84
C SER A 100 2.34 -14.38 20.49
N MET A 101 1.98 -15.66 20.42
CA MET A 101 1.93 -16.38 19.15
C MET A 101 0.71 -15.95 18.31
N GLU A 102 -0.42 -15.72 18.94
CA GLU A 102 -1.62 -15.20 18.24
C GLU A 102 -1.30 -13.88 17.56
N THR A 103 -0.65 -12.96 18.27
CA THR A 103 -0.23 -11.67 17.73
C THR A 103 0.72 -11.80 16.53
N VAL A 104 1.78 -12.59 16.66
CA VAL A 104 2.75 -12.83 15.56
C VAL A 104 2.05 -13.41 14.32
N TYR A 105 1.14 -14.36 14.51
CA TYR A 105 0.43 -14.95 13.39
C TYR A 105 -0.63 -14.02 12.80
N ALA A 106 -1.34 -13.26 13.62
CA ALA A 106 -2.29 -12.24 13.16
C ALA A 106 -1.59 -11.21 12.26
N ASN A 107 -0.45 -10.66 12.72
CA ASN A 107 0.34 -9.71 11.95
C ASN A 107 0.83 -10.31 10.63
N SER A 108 1.28 -11.57 10.65
CA SER A 108 1.70 -12.27 9.43
C SER A 108 0.55 -12.49 8.43
N VAL A 109 -0.69 -12.69 8.88
CA VAL A 109 -1.87 -12.75 8.00
C VAL A 109 -2.19 -11.35 7.47
N ASN A 110 -2.27 -10.37 8.37
CA ASN A 110 -2.63 -9.00 8.03
C ASN A 110 -1.67 -8.37 7.02
N SER A 111 -0.36 -8.54 7.19
CA SER A 111 0.65 -7.93 6.33
C SER A 111 0.52 -8.37 4.86
N VAL A 112 0.20 -9.64 4.59
CA VAL A 112 0.01 -10.11 3.21
C VAL A 112 -1.24 -9.49 2.60
N HIS A 113 -2.36 -9.46 3.31
CA HIS A 113 -3.58 -8.82 2.84
C HIS A 113 -3.40 -7.32 2.63
N TYR A 114 -2.69 -6.64 3.53
CA TYR A 114 -2.38 -5.21 3.43
C TYR A 114 -1.67 -4.89 2.12
N PHE A 115 -0.54 -5.57 1.83
CA PHE A 115 0.22 -5.28 0.62
C PHE A 115 -0.50 -5.66 -0.67
N VAL A 116 -1.32 -6.70 -0.68
CA VAL A 116 -2.08 -7.12 -1.87
C VAL A 116 -3.23 -6.16 -2.17
N GLN A 117 -3.83 -5.56 -1.14
CA GLN A 117 -4.98 -4.67 -1.26
C GLN A 117 -4.61 -3.18 -1.24
N LEU A 118 -3.31 -2.82 -1.25
CA LEU A 118 -2.91 -1.42 -1.36
C LEU A 118 -3.53 -0.74 -2.58
N PRO A 119 -3.97 0.51 -2.42
CA PRO A 119 -3.86 1.42 -1.27
C PRO A 119 -5.08 1.44 -0.33
N PHE A 120 -5.96 0.44 -0.34
CA PHE A 120 -7.26 0.47 0.34
C PHE A 120 -7.17 0.86 1.82
N GLY A 121 -6.27 0.26 2.61
CA GLY A 121 -6.13 0.52 4.04
C GLY A 121 -5.50 1.87 4.40
N LEU A 122 -5.08 2.69 3.42
CA LEU A 122 -4.41 3.96 3.71
C LEU A 122 -5.35 5.08 4.24
N ASN A 123 -6.65 4.80 4.36
CA ASN A 123 -7.61 5.71 4.99
C ASN A 123 -8.14 5.23 6.33
N ASP A 124 -7.56 4.18 6.89
CA ASP A 124 -7.88 3.73 8.24
C ASP A 124 -7.50 4.82 9.26
N ASP A 125 -8.24 4.90 10.36
CA ASP A 125 -8.16 6.01 11.34
C ASP A 125 -6.75 6.17 11.93
N ALA A 126 -6.01 5.08 12.11
CA ALA A 126 -4.65 5.09 12.63
C ALA A 126 -3.58 5.57 11.61
N VAL A 127 -3.95 5.86 10.35
CA VAL A 127 -2.98 6.16 9.29
C VAL A 127 -2.75 7.65 9.14
N ASN A 128 -1.54 8.09 9.45
CA ASN A 128 -1.09 9.46 9.27
C ASN A 128 -0.43 9.65 7.89
N LYS A 129 -0.81 10.69 7.17
CA LYS A 129 -0.37 10.97 5.79
C LYS A 129 0.28 12.34 5.71
N LYS A 130 1.49 12.39 5.14
CA LYS A 130 2.19 13.66 4.92
C LYS A 130 2.75 13.70 3.49
N LEU A 131 2.33 14.70 2.72
CA LEU A 131 2.96 15.01 1.43
C LEU A 131 4.36 15.60 1.70
N ILE A 132 5.39 14.92 1.24
CA ILE A 132 6.79 15.34 1.35
C ILE A 132 7.15 16.24 0.19
N GLY A 133 6.77 15.83 -1.03
CA GLY A 133 7.09 16.57 -2.24
C GLY A 133 6.60 15.86 -3.50
N LYS A 134 7.33 16.07 -4.55
CA LYS A 134 7.22 15.35 -5.81
C LYS A 134 8.61 14.94 -6.26
N ASP A 135 8.70 13.77 -6.87
CA ASP A 135 9.90 13.28 -7.48
C ASP A 135 9.65 12.68 -8.87
N THR A 136 10.73 12.40 -9.59
CA THR A 136 10.68 11.85 -10.95
C THR A 136 11.41 10.51 -10.99
N ILE A 137 10.68 9.43 -11.21
CA ILE A 137 11.24 8.08 -11.36
C ILE A 137 10.97 7.59 -12.78
N ASN A 138 12.01 7.18 -13.51
CA ASN A 138 11.90 6.71 -14.91
C ASN A 138 11.11 7.70 -15.81
N ASN A 139 11.41 8.99 -15.72
CA ASN A 139 10.77 10.10 -16.47
C ASN A 139 9.27 10.25 -16.21
N LYS A 140 8.75 9.81 -15.07
CA LYS A 140 7.37 10.03 -14.62
C LYS A 140 7.38 10.75 -13.30
N GLU A 141 6.50 11.75 -13.14
CA GLU A 141 6.35 12.51 -11.91
C GLU A 141 5.45 11.78 -10.91
N TYR A 142 5.85 11.77 -9.65
CA TYR A 142 5.14 11.14 -8.53
C TYR A 142 4.99 12.11 -7.36
N TYR A 143 3.88 12.02 -6.65
CA TYR A 143 3.77 12.56 -5.31
C TYR A 143 4.45 11.61 -4.33
N GLU A 144 5.29 12.14 -3.44
CA GLU A 144 5.88 11.41 -2.33
C GLU A 144 5.02 11.57 -1.08
N ILE A 145 4.47 10.48 -0.61
CA ILE A 145 3.61 10.46 0.58
C ILE A 145 4.26 9.60 1.66
N LYS A 146 4.64 10.26 2.76
CA LYS A 146 5.07 9.57 3.99
C LYS A 146 3.84 9.10 4.75
N ILE A 147 3.85 7.84 5.17
CA ILE A 147 2.83 7.21 6.01
C ILE A 147 3.47 6.77 7.31
N THR A 148 2.80 7.05 8.41
CA THR A 148 3.09 6.57 9.77
C THR A 148 1.78 6.15 10.41
N PHE A 149 1.86 5.43 11.53
CA PHE A 149 0.68 4.91 12.22
C PHE A 149 0.62 5.42 13.66
N ASP A 150 -0.58 5.60 14.17
CA ASP A 150 -0.78 5.87 15.59
C ASP A 150 -0.58 4.58 16.39
N VAL A 151 -0.16 4.70 17.65
CA VAL A 151 0.00 3.56 18.57
C VAL A 151 -1.34 2.84 18.76
N GLU A 152 -2.42 3.61 18.91
CA GLU A 152 -3.77 3.07 19.00
C GLU A 152 -4.32 2.76 17.60
N GLY A 153 -4.58 1.50 17.32
CA GLY A 153 -5.08 1.04 16.02
C GLY A 153 -4.01 0.78 14.95
N GLY A 154 -2.76 1.19 15.16
CA GLY A 154 -1.66 0.99 14.21
C GLY A 154 -1.06 -0.43 14.20
N GLY A 155 -1.47 -1.28 15.16
CA GLY A 155 -0.92 -2.63 15.30
C GLY A 155 0.45 -2.66 15.98
N GLU A 156 1.11 -3.83 16.00
CA GLU A 156 2.45 -3.95 16.59
C GLU A 156 3.52 -3.23 15.77
N ASP A 157 3.37 -3.19 14.45
CA ASP A 157 4.32 -2.56 13.54
C ASP A 157 4.03 -1.05 13.35
N HIS A 158 3.41 -0.39 14.35
CA HIS A 158 3.05 1.04 14.30
C HIS A 158 4.27 1.97 14.21
N GLU A 159 5.45 1.49 14.60
CA GLU A 159 6.72 2.22 14.47
C GLU A 159 7.28 2.19 13.04
N ASP A 160 6.77 1.31 12.19
CA ASP A 160 7.17 1.24 10.78
C ASP A 160 6.82 2.54 10.05
N VAL A 161 7.75 2.99 9.25
CA VAL A 161 7.57 4.17 8.39
C VAL A 161 7.51 3.71 6.94
N TYR A 162 6.55 4.25 6.21
CA TYR A 162 6.39 3.98 4.78
C TYR A 162 6.53 5.26 3.95
N MET A 163 7.03 5.10 2.73
CA MET A 163 7.02 6.10 1.67
C MET A 163 6.31 5.51 0.45
N TYR A 164 5.36 6.25 -0.10
CA TYR A 164 4.62 5.86 -1.31
C TYR A 164 4.84 6.88 -2.41
N TRP A 165 5.16 6.42 -3.61
CA TRP A 165 5.21 7.23 -4.81
C TRP A 165 3.93 7.01 -5.61
N VAL A 166 3.07 8.04 -5.59
CA VAL A 166 1.76 8.04 -6.26
C VAL A 166 1.89 8.82 -7.57
N ASN A 167 1.66 8.18 -8.68
CA ASN A 167 1.80 8.78 -10.00
C ASN A 167 0.86 10.00 -10.16
N THR A 168 1.40 11.15 -10.61
CA THR A 168 0.64 12.41 -10.67
C THR A 168 -0.46 12.43 -11.74
N GLN A 169 -0.42 11.54 -12.73
CA GLN A 169 -1.37 11.50 -13.84
C GLN A 169 -2.53 10.54 -13.59
N ASN A 170 -2.24 9.35 -13.07
CA ASN A 170 -3.24 8.29 -12.91
C ASN A 170 -3.55 7.91 -11.46
N TYR A 171 -2.80 8.47 -10.49
CA TYR A 171 -2.91 8.20 -9.05
C TYR A 171 -2.66 6.73 -8.64
N HIS A 172 -1.97 5.96 -9.47
CA HIS A 172 -1.53 4.63 -9.06
C HIS A 172 -0.33 4.72 -8.11
N VAL A 173 -0.31 3.88 -7.10
CA VAL A 173 0.88 3.61 -6.31
C VAL A 173 1.76 2.67 -7.13
N ASP A 174 2.85 3.19 -7.68
CA ASP A 174 3.76 2.42 -8.54
C ASP A 174 5.03 1.99 -7.79
N TYR A 175 5.39 2.74 -6.73
CA TYR A 175 6.52 2.39 -5.86
C TYR A 175 6.15 2.62 -4.40
N LEU A 176 6.80 1.86 -3.53
CA LEU A 176 6.75 2.08 -2.08
C LEU A 176 8.07 1.67 -1.43
N ALA A 177 8.39 2.31 -0.33
CA ALA A 177 9.50 1.92 0.54
C ALA A 177 9.03 1.84 1.97
N TYR A 178 9.72 1.06 2.80
CA TYR A 178 9.47 1.02 4.23
C TYR A 178 10.70 0.56 5.02
N SER A 179 10.77 1.04 6.26
CA SER A 179 11.66 0.53 7.29
C SER A 179 10.88 -0.37 8.23
N PHE A 180 11.54 -1.39 8.77
CA PHE A 180 10.99 -2.30 9.78
C PHE A 180 12.09 -2.68 10.78
N GLU A 181 11.71 -2.99 12.01
CA GLU A 181 12.68 -3.28 13.09
C GLU A 181 12.80 -4.77 13.40
N VAL A 182 11.87 -5.60 13.00
CA VAL A 182 11.83 -7.05 13.27
C VAL A 182 13.04 -7.76 12.63
N ASN A 183 13.64 -8.75 13.31
CA ASN A 183 14.77 -9.54 12.81
C ASN A 183 15.95 -8.69 12.31
N GLU A 184 16.51 -7.86 13.18
CA GLU A 184 17.64 -6.95 12.91
C GLU A 184 17.29 -5.74 12.03
N GLY A 185 16.02 -5.56 11.70
CA GLY A 185 15.53 -4.43 10.92
C GLY A 185 15.89 -4.49 9.45
N GLY A 186 15.46 -3.49 8.72
CA GLY A 186 15.81 -3.38 7.30
C GLY A 186 15.03 -2.32 6.54
N LEU A 187 15.54 -2.01 5.35
CA LEU A 187 14.88 -1.17 4.37
C LEU A 187 14.41 -2.02 3.19
N ARG A 188 13.25 -1.72 2.69
CA ARG A 188 12.73 -2.33 1.46
C ARG A 188 12.24 -1.24 0.52
N PHE A 189 12.51 -1.46 -0.76
CA PHE A 189 11.91 -0.69 -1.85
C PHE A 189 11.17 -1.65 -2.77
N ARG A 190 9.94 -1.33 -3.12
CA ARG A 190 9.12 -2.17 -3.99
C ARG A 190 8.67 -1.39 -5.21
N LYS A 191 8.83 -1.99 -6.37
CA LYS A 191 8.30 -1.50 -7.64
C LYS A 191 7.13 -2.38 -8.06
N ALA A 192 5.97 -1.75 -8.28
CA ALA A 192 4.80 -2.44 -8.82
C ALA A 192 5.01 -2.83 -10.29
N TYR A 193 4.59 -4.04 -10.64
CA TYR A 193 4.56 -4.51 -12.02
C TYR A 193 3.37 -5.44 -12.25
N ASN A 194 3.15 -5.89 -13.49
CA ASN A 194 2.07 -6.80 -13.87
C ASN A 194 0.69 -6.33 -13.34
N PRO A 195 0.26 -5.08 -13.63
CA PRO A 195 -1.03 -4.58 -13.16
C PRO A 195 -2.18 -5.32 -13.84
N ARG A 196 -3.20 -5.68 -13.06
CA ARG A 196 -4.42 -6.32 -13.54
C ARG A 196 -5.63 -5.84 -12.75
N THR A 197 -6.77 -5.77 -13.40
CA THR A 197 -8.04 -5.34 -12.79
C THR A 197 -9.03 -6.48 -12.87
N ILE A 198 -9.57 -6.88 -11.71
CA ILE A 198 -10.55 -7.96 -11.59
C ILE A 198 -11.76 -7.39 -10.86
N GLU A 199 -12.94 -7.46 -11.43
CA GLU A 199 -14.19 -6.86 -10.93
C GLU A 199 -14.03 -5.37 -10.51
N GLY A 200 -13.18 -4.63 -11.24
CA GLY A 200 -12.91 -3.23 -10.97
C GLY A 200 -11.95 -2.94 -9.81
N ILE A 201 -11.31 -3.97 -9.24
CA ILE A 201 -10.23 -3.85 -8.23
C ILE A 201 -8.88 -4.09 -8.90
N ARG A 202 -7.94 -3.16 -8.71
CA ARG A 202 -6.58 -3.23 -9.26
C ARG A 202 -5.67 -4.00 -8.33
N PHE A 203 -4.95 -4.96 -8.90
CA PHE A 203 -3.88 -5.71 -8.25
C PHE A 203 -2.57 -5.52 -8.99
N VAL A 204 -1.46 -5.65 -8.27
CA VAL A 204 -0.10 -5.63 -8.82
C VAL A 204 0.74 -6.72 -8.16
N ASP A 205 1.84 -7.05 -8.83
CA ASP A 205 2.95 -7.79 -8.25
C ASP A 205 4.08 -6.80 -7.93
N TYR A 206 5.08 -7.22 -7.14
CA TYR A 206 6.18 -6.34 -6.77
C TYR A 206 7.55 -6.97 -7.04
N GLU A 207 8.45 -6.20 -7.65
CA GLU A 207 9.89 -6.40 -7.51
C GLU A 207 10.29 -5.81 -6.16
N ASN A 208 10.90 -6.62 -5.30
CA ASN A 208 11.25 -6.27 -3.92
C ASN A 208 12.76 -6.14 -3.81
N TYR A 209 13.23 -4.94 -3.51
CA TYR A 209 14.64 -4.58 -3.41
C TYR A 209 15.04 -4.32 -1.97
N LYS A 210 16.34 -4.43 -1.69
CA LYS A 210 16.96 -4.08 -0.41
C LYS A 210 18.21 -3.23 -0.62
N THR A 211 18.65 -2.59 0.45
CA THR A 211 20.00 -2.06 0.64
C THR A 211 20.55 -2.57 1.96
N ASP A 212 21.87 -2.69 2.06
CA ASP A 212 22.55 -3.02 3.32
C ASP A 212 22.89 -1.77 4.13
N ASP A 213 22.80 -0.58 3.52
CA ASP A 213 22.96 0.70 4.24
C ASP A 213 21.62 1.12 4.84
N LEU A 214 21.44 0.78 6.12
CA LEU A 214 20.22 1.10 6.89
C LEU A 214 20.12 2.57 7.29
N SER A 215 21.16 3.38 7.04
CA SER A 215 21.14 4.83 7.30
C SER A 215 20.50 5.64 6.17
N THR A 216 20.24 5.00 5.02
CA THR A 216 19.60 5.64 3.86
C THR A 216 18.19 6.12 4.20
N PRO A 217 17.87 7.40 4.00
CA PRO A 217 16.48 7.87 4.14
C PRO A 217 15.54 7.16 3.16
N LEU A 218 14.31 6.86 3.58
CA LEU A 218 13.33 6.20 2.70
C LEU A 218 13.04 7.00 1.42
N SER A 219 13.12 8.33 1.50
CA SER A 219 12.93 9.23 0.37
C SER A 219 14.08 9.26 -0.65
N GLU A 220 15.18 8.58 -0.38
CA GLU A 220 16.32 8.46 -1.31
C GLU A 220 16.44 7.06 -1.94
N LEU A 221 15.54 6.14 -1.58
CA LEU A 221 15.58 4.77 -2.11
C LEU A 221 15.18 4.69 -3.58
N ASP A 222 14.41 5.60 -4.09
CA ASP A 222 14.09 5.74 -5.51
C ASP A 222 15.29 6.20 -6.34
N ASP A 223 16.11 7.14 -5.83
CA ASP A 223 17.38 7.53 -6.43
C ASP A 223 18.36 6.35 -6.53
N LEU A 224 18.49 5.58 -5.43
CA LEU A 224 19.30 4.36 -5.42
C LEU A 224 18.76 3.30 -6.38
N TYR A 225 17.43 3.20 -6.52
CA TYR A 225 16.80 2.31 -7.48
C TYR A 225 17.14 2.73 -8.93
N GLU A 226 17.01 4.02 -9.29
CA GLU A 226 17.35 4.52 -10.62
C GLU A 226 18.84 4.37 -10.92
N ALA A 227 19.70 4.59 -9.93
CA ALA A 227 21.15 4.37 -10.02
C ALA A 227 21.53 2.87 -10.06
N ARG A 228 20.57 1.93 -9.93
CA ARG A 228 20.78 0.47 -9.86
C ARG A 228 21.69 0.04 -8.71
N GLN A 229 21.59 0.73 -7.60
CA GLN A 229 22.37 0.45 -6.38
C GLN A 229 21.58 -0.40 -5.37
N LEU A 230 20.30 -0.66 -5.62
CA LEU A 230 19.52 -1.60 -4.82
C LEU A 230 19.66 -3.03 -5.35
N GLU A 231 19.73 -4.00 -4.44
CA GLU A 231 19.75 -5.44 -4.77
C GLU A 231 18.31 -5.97 -4.89
N LEU A 232 17.99 -6.65 -5.99
CA LEU A 232 16.72 -7.38 -6.14
C LEU A 232 16.72 -8.60 -5.23
N LEU A 233 15.98 -8.53 -4.14
CA LEU A 233 15.86 -9.60 -3.15
C LEU A 233 14.89 -10.70 -3.60
N SER A 234 13.73 -10.33 -4.18
CA SER A 234 12.69 -11.28 -4.61
C SER A 234 11.65 -10.64 -5.51
N LYS A 235 10.87 -11.48 -6.18
CA LYS A 235 9.60 -11.11 -6.80
C LYS A 235 8.45 -11.60 -5.95
N ILE A 236 7.47 -10.73 -5.70
CA ILE A 236 6.26 -10.98 -4.94
C ILE A 236 5.13 -11.07 -5.96
N GLU A 237 4.66 -12.28 -6.21
CA GLU A 237 3.63 -12.55 -7.20
C GLU A 237 2.39 -13.14 -6.52
N ASN A 238 1.24 -12.57 -6.84
CA ASN A 238 -0.05 -13.06 -6.38
C ASN A 238 -0.72 -13.80 -7.56
N LYS A 239 -1.09 -15.06 -7.35
CA LYS A 239 -1.64 -15.93 -8.39
C LYS A 239 -3.09 -16.25 -8.12
N ASN A 240 -3.81 -16.69 -9.15
CA ASN A 240 -5.20 -17.16 -9.04
C ASN A 240 -6.10 -16.19 -8.26
N ILE A 241 -5.95 -14.87 -8.57
CA ILE A 241 -6.77 -13.87 -7.89
C ILE A 241 -8.20 -13.98 -8.40
N GLU A 242 -9.13 -14.13 -7.46
CA GLU A 242 -10.57 -14.12 -7.72
C GLU A 242 -11.21 -13.03 -6.85
N VAL A 243 -12.18 -12.33 -7.42
CA VAL A 243 -12.96 -11.31 -6.73
C VAL A 243 -14.43 -11.60 -6.94
N LYS A 244 -15.20 -11.55 -5.86
CA LYS A 244 -16.65 -11.60 -5.88
C LYS A 244 -17.18 -10.38 -5.12
N LEU A 245 -17.84 -9.46 -5.84
CA LEU A 245 -18.52 -8.34 -5.21
C LEU A 245 -19.76 -8.85 -4.48
N LEU A 246 -19.97 -8.32 -3.26
CA LEU A 246 -21.08 -8.67 -2.40
C LEU A 246 -22.16 -7.58 -2.49
N GLU A 247 -23.41 -7.97 -2.43
CA GLU A 247 -24.58 -7.08 -2.41
C GLU A 247 -24.84 -6.53 -1.02
#